data_772640c3ff9a00c03787e43ed9600c0b
#
_entry.id   772640c3ff9a00c03787e43ed9600c0b
#
_cell.length_a   1.000
_cell.length_b   1.000
_cell.length_c   1.000
_cell.angle_alpha   90.00
_cell.angle_beta   90.00
_cell.angle_gamma   90.00
#
_symmetry.space_group_name_H-M   'P 1'
#
loop_
_entity.id
_entity.type
_entity.pdbx_description
1 polymer ?
#
loop_
_entity_poly.entity_id
_entity_poly.type
_entity_poly.pdbx_seq_one_letter_code
_entity_poly.pdbx_strand_id
1 'polypeptide(L)'
;MEKKVLILEDNNKNAVLIKQLIQECNKNAKVYIEKDLDRAYALVMQNTIQLFVVDIVLDTSQPGDASGIRFVESVRNISKYKYTPVIFITGLQDPEIYAYRALHCYGYIEKPFAVDQVRKQLKDALDYNATDQKEYMLHLKKDGVLYPISCRDVIYAQSTNHQICFYLANGTEFTVHYKTCKQILDEAEYDEFIQCNRGTIVNRKYIKNIDVANDLITLEKNIMVDIGVRFKKKFIEALQW
;
A
#
# COMPACT_ATOMS: atom_id res chain seq x y z
N MET A 1 15.49 -7.03 -11.69
CA MET A 1 16.12 -5.88 -11.00
C MET A 1 16.72 -6.32 -9.68
N GLU A 2 17.88 -5.78 -9.30
CA GLU A 2 18.48 -5.99 -7.97
C GLU A 2 17.61 -5.32 -6.91
N LYS A 3 17.08 -6.09 -5.94
CA LYS A 3 16.30 -5.52 -4.84
C LYS A 3 17.21 -5.14 -3.69
N LYS A 4 17.11 -3.91 -3.21
CA LYS A 4 17.87 -3.41 -2.07
C LYS A 4 17.01 -3.50 -0.81
N VAL A 5 17.51 -4.18 0.21
CA VAL A 5 16.84 -4.38 1.49
C VAL A 5 17.67 -3.74 2.59
N LEU A 6 17.05 -3.01 3.49
CA LEU A 6 17.68 -2.50 4.71
C LEU A 6 17.14 -3.27 5.91
N ILE A 7 18.04 -3.89 6.65
CA ILE A 7 17.80 -4.49 7.97
C ILE A 7 18.32 -3.52 9.02
N LEU A 8 17.45 -3.12 9.95
CA LEU A 8 17.78 -2.31 11.11
C LEU A 8 17.55 -3.17 12.35
N GLU A 9 18.63 -3.71 12.92
CA GLU A 9 18.61 -4.72 13.99
C GLU A 9 19.91 -4.60 14.81
N ASP A 10 19.82 -4.47 16.12
CA ASP A 10 20.96 -4.37 17.04
C ASP A 10 21.65 -5.72 17.28
N ASN A 11 20.87 -6.82 17.25
CA ASN A 11 21.35 -8.17 17.45
C ASN A 11 21.93 -8.75 16.16
N ASN A 12 23.26 -8.87 16.14
CA ASN A 12 23.98 -9.35 14.97
C ASN A 12 23.58 -10.77 14.51
N LYS A 13 23.19 -11.66 15.44
CA LYS A 13 22.75 -13.02 15.09
C LYS A 13 21.42 -12.99 14.33
N ASN A 14 20.47 -12.18 14.81
CA ASN A 14 19.18 -12.00 14.15
C ASN A 14 19.37 -11.37 12.76
N ALA A 15 20.19 -10.31 12.69
CA ALA A 15 20.45 -9.61 11.42
C ALA A 15 21.06 -10.54 10.37
N VAL A 16 22.01 -11.40 10.75
CA VAL A 16 22.63 -12.40 9.86
C VAL A 16 21.61 -13.45 9.42
N LEU A 17 20.79 -13.96 10.33
CA LEU A 17 19.73 -14.91 10.00
C LEU A 17 18.74 -14.33 9.00
N ILE A 18 18.24 -13.12 9.26
CA ILE A 18 17.28 -12.42 8.39
C ILE A 18 17.92 -12.22 6.99
N LYS A 19 19.19 -11.80 6.94
CA LYS A 19 19.93 -11.66 5.68
C LYS A 19 19.98 -12.97 4.90
N GLN A 20 20.27 -14.08 5.56
CA GLN A 20 20.31 -15.40 4.92
C GLN A 20 18.94 -15.73 4.33
N LEU A 21 17.86 -15.56 5.07
CA LEU A 21 16.49 -15.80 4.62
C LEU A 21 16.11 -14.93 3.42
N ILE A 22 16.50 -13.65 3.42
CA ILE A 22 16.30 -12.75 2.26
C ILE A 22 17.03 -13.28 1.02
N GLN A 23 18.28 -13.74 1.19
CA GLN A 23 19.10 -14.25 0.09
C GLN A 23 18.60 -15.61 -0.42
N GLU A 24 17.99 -16.43 0.44
CA GLU A 24 17.27 -17.66 0.02
C GLU A 24 16.05 -17.31 -0.85
N CYS A 25 15.29 -16.26 -0.47
CA CYS A 25 14.12 -15.83 -1.25
C CYS A 25 14.52 -15.13 -2.55
N ASN A 26 15.60 -14.34 -2.55
CA ASN A 26 16.09 -13.61 -3.71
C ASN A 26 17.63 -13.53 -3.70
N LYS A 27 18.28 -14.40 -4.48
CA LYS A 27 19.74 -14.50 -4.56
C LYS A 27 20.43 -13.20 -4.99
N ASN A 28 19.72 -12.35 -5.72
CA ASN A 28 20.25 -11.08 -6.24
C ASN A 28 19.91 -9.89 -5.32
N ALA A 29 19.35 -10.13 -4.13
CA ALA A 29 19.05 -9.06 -3.20
C ALA A 29 20.33 -8.49 -2.60
N LYS A 30 20.48 -7.16 -2.66
CA LYS A 30 21.53 -6.42 -1.96
C LYS A 30 21.02 -6.04 -0.57
N VAL A 31 21.60 -6.64 0.45
CA VAL A 31 21.13 -6.48 1.83
C VAL A 31 22.12 -5.61 2.60
N TYR A 32 21.63 -4.51 3.12
CA TYR A 32 22.33 -3.64 4.06
C TYR A 32 21.89 -4.00 5.48
N ILE A 33 22.83 -4.06 6.40
CA ILE A 33 22.57 -4.29 7.84
C ILE A 33 23.13 -3.10 8.59
N GLU A 34 22.27 -2.45 9.35
CA GLU A 34 22.64 -1.37 10.24
C GLU A 34 22.01 -1.56 11.62
N LYS A 35 22.69 -1.07 12.62
CA LYS A 35 22.20 -0.98 14.00
C LYS A 35 22.11 0.46 14.49
N ASP A 36 22.73 1.36 13.75
CA ASP A 36 22.83 2.78 14.02
C ASP A 36 21.86 3.55 13.12
N LEU A 37 21.04 4.41 13.71
CA LEU A 37 20.01 5.17 13.01
C LEU A 37 20.62 6.15 11.99
N ASP A 38 21.71 6.83 12.34
CA ASP A 38 22.30 7.84 11.45
C ASP A 38 22.83 7.20 10.17
N ARG A 39 23.47 6.02 10.32
CA ARG A 39 23.92 5.22 9.16
C ARG A 39 22.76 4.69 8.35
N ALA A 40 21.69 4.23 9.01
CA ALA A 40 20.48 3.78 8.33
C ALA A 40 19.86 4.93 7.53
N TYR A 41 19.76 6.14 8.08
CA TYR A 41 19.27 7.32 7.36
C TYR A 41 20.20 7.68 6.19
N ALA A 42 21.50 7.63 6.35
CA ALA A 42 22.44 7.89 5.26
C ALA A 42 22.23 6.91 4.09
N LEU A 43 22.03 5.62 4.36
CA LEU A 43 21.73 4.60 3.35
C LEU A 43 20.39 4.87 2.65
N VAL A 44 19.37 5.24 3.39
CA VAL A 44 18.04 5.59 2.87
C VAL A 44 18.11 6.78 1.90
N MET A 45 18.93 7.77 2.21
CA MET A 45 19.11 8.95 1.35
C MET A 45 19.91 8.64 0.08
N GLN A 46 20.92 7.78 0.17
CA GLN A 46 21.81 7.43 -0.94
C GLN A 46 21.28 6.32 -1.86
N ASN A 47 20.32 5.54 -1.40
CA ASN A 47 19.79 4.38 -2.12
C ASN A 47 18.28 4.47 -2.28
N THR A 48 17.75 3.63 -3.17
CA THR A 48 16.31 3.31 -3.21
C THR A 48 16.13 1.93 -2.61
N ILE A 49 15.61 1.88 -1.40
CA ILE A 49 15.32 0.65 -0.65
C ILE A 49 13.93 0.13 -1.05
N GLN A 50 13.79 -1.16 -1.30
CA GLN A 50 12.54 -1.81 -1.70
C GLN A 50 11.87 -2.61 -0.57
N LEU A 51 12.60 -2.85 0.52
CA LEU A 51 12.05 -3.51 1.72
C LEU A 51 12.83 -3.03 2.94
N PHE A 52 12.13 -2.68 3.99
CA PHE A 52 12.68 -2.44 5.31
C PHE A 52 12.33 -3.60 6.23
N VAL A 53 13.31 -4.12 6.96
CA VAL A 53 13.12 -5.09 8.05
C VAL A 53 13.67 -4.44 9.30
N VAL A 54 12.83 -4.16 10.27
CA VAL A 54 13.15 -3.23 11.37
C VAL A 54 12.80 -3.86 12.70
N ASP A 55 13.77 -3.91 13.63
CA ASP A 55 13.46 -4.10 15.04
C ASP A 55 12.94 -2.78 15.63
N ILE A 56 11.90 -2.88 16.42
CA ILE A 56 11.32 -1.72 17.12
C ILE A 56 12.25 -1.21 18.22
N VAL A 57 12.86 -2.15 18.97
CA VAL A 57 13.79 -1.87 20.06
C VAL A 57 15.21 -2.03 19.56
N LEU A 58 15.94 -0.93 19.41
CA LEU A 58 17.33 -0.94 18.96
C LEU A 58 18.31 -0.71 20.12
N ASP A 59 17.82 -0.22 21.26
CA ASP A 59 18.61 -0.06 22.48
C ASP A 59 17.88 -0.71 23.66
N THR A 60 18.22 -1.98 23.92
CA THR A 60 17.65 -2.75 25.03
C THR A 60 18.04 -2.21 26.42
N SER A 61 19.01 -1.30 26.52
CA SER A 61 19.39 -0.63 27.77
C SER A 61 18.41 0.48 28.17
N GLN A 62 17.59 0.94 27.23
CA GLN A 62 16.60 2.01 27.45
C GLN A 62 15.19 1.41 27.57
N PRO A 63 14.57 1.42 28.75
CA PRO A 63 13.19 0.99 28.91
C PRO A 63 12.25 1.82 28.03
N GLY A 64 11.41 1.13 27.23
CA GLY A 64 10.45 1.79 26.33
C GLY A 64 11.07 2.34 25.04
N ASP A 65 12.27 1.89 24.65
CA ASP A 65 12.82 2.25 23.37
C ASP A 65 11.89 1.78 22.22
N ALA A 66 11.60 2.71 21.33
CA ALA A 66 10.80 2.50 20.12
C ALA A 66 11.48 3.22 18.93
N SER A 67 12.80 3.22 18.92
CA SER A 67 13.60 3.94 17.91
C SER A 67 13.37 3.41 16.50
N GLY A 68 13.09 2.12 16.35
CA GLY A 68 12.71 1.54 15.06
C GLY A 68 11.37 2.07 14.52
N ILE A 69 10.38 2.34 15.37
CA ILE A 69 9.13 2.99 14.97
C ILE A 69 9.41 4.41 14.49
N ARG A 70 10.14 5.21 15.28
CA ARG A 70 10.53 6.59 14.92
C ARG A 70 11.31 6.66 13.60
N PHE A 71 12.17 5.67 13.34
CA PHE A 71 12.86 5.53 12.07
C PHE A 71 11.88 5.37 10.91
N VAL A 72 10.92 4.44 11.04
CA VAL A 72 9.93 4.18 9.98
C VAL A 72 9.03 5.39 9.77
N GLU A 73 8.59 6.08 10.82
CA GLU A 73 7.81 7.34 10.73
C GLU A 73 8.56 8.38 9.89
N SER A 74 9.84 8.58 10.19
CA SER A 74 10.69 9.52 9.44
C SER A 74 10.86 9.11 7.98
N VAL A 75 11.08 7.81 7.72
CA VAL A 75 11.21 7.27 6.36
C VAL A 75 9.90 7.43 5.56
N ARG A 76 8.73 7.27 6.20
CA ARG A 76 7.42 7.47 5.57
C ARG A 76 7.19 8.91 5.08
N ASN A 77 7.83 9.89 5.69
CA ASN A 77 7.79 11.29 5.24
C ASN A 77 8.59 11.55 3.96
N ILE A 78 9.42 10.59 3.52
CA ILE A 78 10.14 10.65 2.26
C ILE A 78 9.25 10.06 1.17
N SER A 79 8.83 10.85 0.18
CA SER A 79 7.84 10.45 -0.84
C SER A 79 8.12 9.10 -1.49
N LYS A 80 9.37 8.81 -1.86
CA LYS A 80 9.76 7.53 -2.49
C LYS A 80 9.57 6.30 -1.59
N TYR A 81 9.41 6.48 -0.28
CA TYR A 81 9.27 5.38 0.69
C TYR A 81 7.89 5.31 1.35
N LYS A 82 6.98 6.21 1.00
CA LYS A 82 5.64 6.28 1.58
C LYS A 82 4.92 4.93 1.63
N TYR A 83 5.15 4.09 0.63
CA TYR A 83 4.51 2.78 0.50
C TYR A 83 5.49 1.61 0.42
N THR A 84 6.78 1.84 0.63
CA THR A 84 7.76 0.75 0.64
C THR A 84 7.41 -0.26 1.73
N PRO A 85 7.38 -1.57 1.45
CA PRO A 85 7.10 -2.58 2.46
C PRO A 85 8.01 -2.43 3.68
N VAL A 86 7.41 -2.52 4.87
CA VAL A 86 8.11 -2.56 6.16
C VAL A 86 7.64 -3.80 6.90
N ILE A 87 8.57 -4.64 7.33
CA ILE A 87 8.32 -5.74 8.24
C ILE A 87 8.98 -5.40 9.57
N PHE A 88 8.19 -5.33 10.64
CA PHE A 88 8.73 -5.25 11.98
C PHE A 88 9.01 -6.65 12.53
N ILE A 89 10.19 -6.84 13.14
CA ILE A 89 10.58 -8.09 13.83
C ILE A 89 11.06 -7.71 15.21
N THR A 90 10.24 -7.90 16.25
CA THR A 90 10.52 -7.35 17.57
C THR A 90 10.06 -8.25 18.71
N GLY A 91 10.65 -8.09 19.89
CA GLY A 91 10.22 -8.76 21.12
C GLY A 91 9.22 -7.97 21.96
N LEU A 92 8.78 -6.78 21.51
CA LEU A 92 7.76 -6.01 22.20
C LEU A 92 6.37 -6.63 22.00
N GLN A 93 5.65 -6.81 23.12
CA GLN A 93 4.22 -7.13 23.13
C GLN A 93 3.42 -5.82 22.99
N ASP A 94 2.37 -5.79 22.14
CA ASP A 94 1.42 -4.68 21.94
C ASP A 94 1.73 -3.46 21.02
N PRO A 95 2.85 -3.29 20.32
CA PRO A 95 2.97 -2.20 19.33
C PRO A 95 2.26 -2.51 18.00
N GLU A 96 1.72 -3.73 17.84
CA GLU A 96 1.14 -4.24 16.60
C GLU A 96 0.05 -3.33 16.03
N ILE A 97 -0.87 -2.89 16.88
CA ILE A 97 -2.00 -2.05 16.46
C ILE A 97 -1.52 -0.68 15.94
N TYR A 98 -0.52 -0.08 16.58
CA TYR A 98 0.02 1.20 16.14
C TYR A 98 0.81 1.06 14.83
N ALA A 99 1.67 0.05 14.74
CA ALA A 99 2.48 -0.21 13.54
C ALA A 99 1.60 -0.47 12.31
N TYR A 100 0.53 -1.27 12.45
CA TYR A 100 -0.39 -1.53 11.35
C TYR A 100 -1.22 -0.32 10.97
N ARG A 101 -1.77 0.40 11.93
CA ARG A 101 -2.70 1.51 11.66
C ARG A 101 -2.01 2.80 11.24
N ALA A 102 -0.91 3.17 11.90
CA ALA A 102 -0.26 4.45 11.67
C ALA A 102 0.83 4.39 10.60
N LEU A 103 1.57 3.28 10.50
CA LEU A 103 2.74 3.16 9.64
C LEU A 103 2.51 2.33 8.39
N HIS A 104 1.30 1.77 8.19
CA HIS A 104 0.99 0.90 7.06
C HIS A 104 2.08 -0.16 6.85
N CYS A 105 2.45 -0.89 7.93
CA CYS A 105 3.45 -1.94 7.82
C CYS A 105 2.91 -3.12 7.02
N TYR A 106 3.80 -3.75 6.26
CA TYR A 106 3.48 -4.94 5.46
C TYR A 106 3.35 -6.18 6.33
N GLY A 107 4.14 -6.27 7.39
CA GLY A 107 4.15 -7.41 8.30
C GLY A 107 4.70 -7.07 9.68
N TYR A 108 4.31 -7.89 10.65
CA TYR A 108 4.78 -7.85 12.01
C TYR A 108 5.12 -9.28 12.47
N ILE A 109 6.28 -9.47 13.05
CA ILE A 109 6.77 -10.75 13.53
C ILE A 109 7.27 -10.57 14.96
N GLU A 110 6.68 -11.32 15.87
CA GLU A 110 7.08 -11.32 17.28
C GLU A 110 8.26 -12.28 17.51
N LYS A 111 9.25 -11.84 18.30
CA LYS A 111 10.36 -12.70 18.77
C LYS A 111 9.95 -13.42 20.07
N PRO A 112 10.21 -14.73 20.21
CA PRO A 112 10.90 -15.63 19.29
C PRO A 112 10.00 -16.10 18.13
N PHE A 113 10.53 -16.15 16.92
CA PHE A 113 9.78 -16.46 15.71
C PHE A 113 10.16 -17.82 15.08
N ALA A 114 9.21 -18.41 14.35
CA ALA A 114 9.46 -19.53 13.49
C ALA A 114 10.10 -19.06 12.16
N VAL A 115 11.19 -19.71 11.74
CA VAL A 115 11.93 -19.35 10.52
C VAL A 115 11.04 -19.36 9.27
N ASP A 116 10.11 -20.33 9.17
CA ASP A 116 9.20 -20.44 8.03
C ASP A 116 8.20 -19.28 7.95
N GLN A 117 7.76 -18.74 9.09
CA GLN A 117 6.90 -17.55 9.14
C GLN A 117 7.66 -16.33 8.59
N VAL A 118 8.90 -16.13 9.03
CA VAL A 118 9.76 -15.05 8.55
C VAL A 118 10.01 -15.19 7.05
N ARG A 119 10.41 -16.39 6.61
CA ARG A 119 10.66 -16.68 5.19
C ARG A 119 9.46 -16.35 4.32
N LYS A 120 8.25 -16.76 4.74
CA LYS A 120 7.02 -16.49 4.00
C LYS A 120 6.78 -14.99 3.86
N GLN A 121 6.83 -14.24 4.97
CA GLN A 121 6.58 -12.79 4.94
C GLN A 121 7.66 -12.03 4.13
N LEU A 122 8.93 -12.43 4.24
CA LEU A 122 10.01 -11.85 3.44
C LEU A 122 9.82 -12.12 1.95
N LYS A 123 9.43 -13.33 1.57
CA LYS A 123 9.14 -13.66 0.19
C LYS A 123 8.00 -12.83 -0.36
N ASP A 124 6.86 -12.80 0.34
CA ASP A 124 5.68 -12.04 -0.07
C ASP A 124 6.01 -10.53 -0.18
N ALA A 125 6.79 -9.97 0.76
CA ALA A 125 7.23 -8.57 0.72
C ALA A 125 8.27 -8.27 -0.38
N LEU A 126 9.13 -9.24 -0.69
CA LEU A 126 10.08 -9.12 -1.80
C LEU A 126 9.38 -9.24 -3.16
N ASP A 127 8.36 -10.09 -3.26
CA ASP A 127 7.55 -10.23 -4.47
C ASP A 127 6.59 -9.04 -4.64
N TYR A 128 6.34 -8.29 -3.55
CA TYR A 128 5.61 -7.06 -3.60
C TYR A 128 6.36 -6.04 -4.46
N ASN A 129 5.84 -5.77 -5.64
CA ASN A 129 6.40 -4.78 -6.53
C ASN A 129 5.94 -3.40 -6.06
N ALA A 130 6.82 -2.69 -5.35
CA ALA A 130 6.63 -1.25 -5.11
C ALA A 130 6.60 -0.43 -6.43
N THR A 131 7.02 -1.04 -7.55
CA THR A 131 6.84 -0.50 -8.90
C THR A 131 5.40 -0.55 -9.40
N ASP A 132 4.50 -1.34 -8.77
CA ASP A 132 3.06 -1.18 -8.96
C ASP A 132 2.52 0.06 -8.23
N GLN A 133 3.37 0.81 -7.56
CA GLN A 133 3.06 2.08 -6.95
C GLN A 133 3.46 3.28 -7.84
N LYS A 134 3.10 3.23 -9.12
CA LYS A 134 2.78 4.48 -9.81
C LYS A 134 1.70 5.12 -8.93
N GLU A 135 2.03 6.23 -8.29
CA GLU A 135 1.06 6.96 -7.47
C GLU A 135 0.02 7.53 -8.46
N TYR A 136 -1.04 6.74 -8.67
CA TYR A 136 -2.14 7.15 -9.53
C TYR A 136 -2.94 8.20 -8.78
N MET A 137 -2.69 9.46 -9.11
CA MET A 137 -3.32 10.60 -8.48
C MET A 137 -4.27 11.30 -9.45
N LEU A 138 -5.48 11.51 -9.02
CA LEU A 138 -6.39 12.46 -9.65
C LEU A 138 -6.18 13.84 -9.04
N HIS A 139 -5.92 14.84 -9.87
CA HIS A 139 -5.83 16.23 -9.44
C HIS A 139 -7.19 16.93 -9.69
N LEU A 140 -8.05 16.88 -8.68
CA LEU A 140 -9.40 17.38 -8.80
C LEU A 140 -9.49 18.86 -8.37
N LYS A 141 -10.06 19.70 -9.23
CA LYS A 141 -10.22 21.13 -8.94
C LYS A 141 -11.60 21.40 -8.36
N LYS A 142 -11.65 21.99 -7.17
CA LYS A 142 -12.88 22.45 -6.53
C LYS A 142 -12.65 23.87 -5.98
N ASP A 143 -13.54 24.79 -6.29
CA ASP A 143 -13.49 26.19 -5.82
C ASP A 143 -12.12 26.88 -6.06
N GLY A 144 -11.49 26.59 -7.21
CA GLY A 144 -10.19 27.16 -7.57
C GLY A 144 -8.99 26.42 -6.97
N VAL A 145 -9.19 25.52 -6.02
CA VAL A 145 -8.14 24.73 -5.33
C VAL A 145 -7.98 23.36 -5.98
N LEU A 146 -6.73 22.90 -6.14
CA LEU A 146 -6.40 21.55 -6.61
C LEU A 146 -6.23 20.61 -5.42
N TYR A 147 -6.96 19.50 -5.47
CA TYR A 147 -6.91 18.45 -4.46
C TYR A 147 -6.33 17.17 -5.09
N PRO A 148 -5.17 16.72 -4.62
CA PRO A 148 -4.63 15.43 -5.04
C PRO A 148 -5.40 14.31 -4.31
N ILE A 149 -6.06 13.45 -5.07
CA ILE A 149 -6.80 12.28 -4.55
C ILE A 149 -6.13 11.02 -5.08
N SER A 150 -5.71 10.14 -4.18
CA SER A 150 -5.18 8.82 -4.56
C SER A 150 -6.28 7.96 -5.18
N CYS A 151 -6.07 7.50 -6.41
CA CYS A 151 -7.00 6.58 -7.07
C CYS A 151 -7.21 5.29 -6.26
N ARG A 152 -6.23 4.89 -5.47
CA ARG A 152 -6.32 3.70 -4.61
C ARG A 152 -7.33 3.86 -3.49
N ASP A 153 -7.55 5.09 -3.02
CA ASP A 153 -8.47 5.37 -1.93
C ASP A 153 -9.92 5.56 -2.41
N VAL A 154 -10.13 5.63 -3.72
CA VAL A 154 -11.47 5.75 -4.30
C VAL A 154 -12.11 4.37 -4.39
N ILE A 155 -13.26 4.18 -3.71
CA ILE A 155 -14.08 2.96 -3.81
C ILE A 155 -14.85 2.97 -5.13
N TYR A 156 -15.55 4.08 -5.40
CA TYR A 156 -16.27 4.32 -6.65
C TYR A 156 -16.47 5.82 -6.87
N ALA A 157 -16.81 6.20 -8.09
CA ALA A 157 -17.21 7.54 -8.44
C ALA A 157 -18.51 7.51 -9.22
N GLN A 158 -19.44 8.40 -8.89
CA GLN A 158 -20.77 8.46 -9.50
C GLN A 158 -21.09 9.85 -10.03
N SER A 159 -21.51 9.90 -11.28
CA SER A 159 -21.96 11.12 -11.95
C SER A 159 -23.46 11.33 -11.75
N THR A 160 -23.80 12.49 -11.23
CA THR A 160 -25.21 12.92 -11.04
C THR A 160 -25.29 14.42 -11.30
N ASN A 161 -26.25 14.87 -12.12
CA ASN A 161 -26.51 16.31 -12.34
C ASN A 161 -25.27 17.14 -12.69
N HIS A 162 -24.48 16.71 -13.69
CA HIS A 162 -23.24 17.37 -14.13
C HIS A 162 -22.12 17.45 -13.08
N GLN A 163 -22.20 16.66 -12.03
CA GLN A 163 -21.18 16.50 -11.00
C GLN A 163 -20.71 15.04 -10.97
N ILE A 164 -19.46 14.82 -10.54
CA ILE A 164 -18.97 13.49 -10.15
C ILE A 164 -18.61 13.54 -8.67
N CYS A 165 -19.24 12.65 -7.90
CA CYS A 165 -18.92 12.41 -6.50
C CYS A 165 -18.01 11.19 -6.40
N PHE A 166 -16.86 11.34 -5.75
CA PHE A 166 -15.91 10.30 -5.40
C PHE A 166 -16.16 9.86 -3.97
N TYR A 167 -16.34 8.57 -3.77
CA TYR A 167 -16.53 7.96 -2.46
C TYR A 167 -15.24 7.27 -2.02
N LEU A 168 -14.63 7.76 -0.94
CA LEU A 168 -13.30 7.34 -0.51
C LEU A 168 -13.37 6.27 0.59
N ALA A 169 -12.32 5.46 0.69
CA ALA A 169 -12.21 4.37 1.67
C ALA A 169 -12.29 4.86 3.13
N ASN A 170 -11.82 6.08 3.40
CA ASN A 170 -11.91 6.74 4.71
C ASN A 170 -13.32 7.25 5.05
N GLY A 171 -14.29 7.11 4.15
CA GLY A 171 -15.66 7.59 4.31
C GLY A 171 -15.89 9.04 3.86
N THR A 172 -14.88 9.71 3.34
CA THR A 172 -15.02 11.07 2.79
C THR A 172 -15.63 11.03 1.40
N GLU A 173 -16.46 12.00 1.08
CA GLU A 173 -16.99 12.26 -0.26
C GLU A 173 -16.34 13.51 -0.85
N PHE A 174 -15.97 13.44 -2.13
CA PHE A 174 -15.40 14.58 -2.84
C PHE A 174 -16.10 14.79 -4.17
N THR A 175 -16.73 15.96 -4.36
CA THR A 175 -17.52 16.25 -5.55
C THR A 175 -16.85 17.31 -6.41
N VAL A 176 -16.78 17.05 -7.71
CA VAL A 176 -16.32 17.98 -8.75
C VAL A 176 -17.37 18.22 -9.81
N HIS A 177 -17.33 19.40 -10.42
CA HIS A 177 -18.23 19.76 -11.50
C HIS A 177 -17.58 19.57 -12.87
N TYR A 178 -18.42 19.39 -13.91
CA TYR A 178 -18.04 19.43 -15.32
C TYR A 178 -16.98 18.42 -15.78
N LYS A 179 -16.84 17.26 -15.08
CA LYS A 179 -16.06 16.12 -15.55
C LYS A 179 -16.97 14.95 -15.93
N THR A 180 -16.55 14.17 -16.90
CA THR A 180 -17.22 12.93 -17.32
C THR A 180 -16.46 11.71 -16.81
N CYS A 181 -17.12 10.54 -16.72
CA CYS A 181 -16.44 9.29 -16.38
C CYS A 181 -15.25 9.01 -17.31
N LYS A 182 -15.40 9.29 -18.61
CA LYS A 182 -14.31 9.11 -19.57
C LYS A 182 -13.09 9.98 -19.23
N GLN A 183 -13.30 11.27 -18.98
CA GLN A 183 -12.21 12.18 -18.58
C GLN A 183 -11.51 11.75 -17.28
N ILE A 184 -12.27 11.20 -16.32
CA ILE A 184 -11.69 10.67 -15.07
C ILE A 184 -10.82 9.44 -15.38
N LEU A 185 -11.29 8.51 -16.22
CA LEU A 185 -10.52 7.33 -16.59
C LEU A 185 -9.24 7.70 -17.36
N ASP A 186 -9.34 8.63 -18.30
CA ASP A 186 -8.22 9.10 -19.12
C ASP A 186 -7.17 9.83 -18.24
N GLU A 187 -7.60 10.60 -17.22
CA GLU A 187 -6.70 11.33 -16.30
C GLU A 187 -6.08 10.42 -15.24
N ALA A 188 -6.85 9.46 -14.74
CA ALA A 188 -6.38 8.53 -13.69
C ALA A 188 -5.29 7.59 -14.22
N GLU A 189 -5.38 7.16 -15.48
CA GLU A 189 -4.54 6.09 -16.05
C GLU A 189 -4.39 4.88 -15.08
N TYR A 190 -5.47 4.57 -14.36
CA TYR A 190 -5.47 3.58 -13.28
C TYR A 190 -6.33 2.38 -13.70
N ASP A 191 -5.67 1.27 -14.02
CA ASP A 191 -6.29 0.07 -14.61
C ASP A 191 -7.34 -0.59 -13.71
N GLU A 192 -7.32 -0.29 -12.39
CA GLU A 192 -8.33 -0.79 -11.46
C GLU A 192 -9.67 -0.03 -11.56
N PHE A 193 -9.71 1.12 -12.24
CA PHE A 193 -10.94 1.85 -12.49
C PHE A 193 -11.68 1.29 -13.70
N ILE A 194 -12.87 0.76 -13.47
CA ILE A 194 -13.70 0.19 -14.51
C ILE A 194 -15.04 0.91 -14.52
N GLN A 195 -15.46 1.40 -15.69
CA GLN A 195 -16.78 1.97 -15.85
C GLN A 195 -17.82 0.85 -15.96
N CYS A 196 -18.76 0.78 -15.00
CA CYS A 196 -19.79 -0.26 -14.95
C CYS A 196 -21.14 0.18 -15.55
N ASN A 197 -21.40 1.50 -15.65
CA ASN A 197 -22.57 2.05 -16.33
C ASN A 197 -22.27 3.47 -16.84
N ARG A 198 -23.29 4.16 -17.40
CA ARG A 198 -23.11 5.48 -18.01
C ARG A 198 -22.50 6.52 -17.06
N GLY A 199 -22.84 6.45 -15.77
CA GLY A 199 -22.45 7.46 -14.77
C GLY A 199 -21.55 6.94 -13.67
N THR A 200 -21.14 5.66 -13.67
CA THR A 200 -20.42 5.09 -12.52
C THR A 200 -19.13 4.40 -12.93
N ILE A 201 -18.07 4.73 -12.21
CA ILE A 201 -16.78 4.06 -12.23
C ILE A 201 -16.62 3.35 -10.89
N VAL A 202 -16.24 2.08 -10.89
CA VAL A 202 -15.89 1.32 -9.69
C VAL A 202 -14.41 1.00 -9.68
N ASN A 203 -13.83 0.93 -8.51
CA ASN A 203 -12.48 0.42 -8.33
C ASN A 203 -12.55 -1.09 -8.10
N ARG A 204 -11.94 -1.88 -9.00
CA ARG A 204 -11.95 -3.34 -8.97
C ARG A 204 -11.49 -3.91 -7.61
N LYS A 205 -10.55 -3.25 -6.94
CA LYS A 205 -10.03 -3.68 -5.64
C LYS A 205 -11.06 -3.68 -4.51
N TYR A 206 -12.14 -2.92 -4.65
CA TYR A 206 -13.21 -2.83 -3.66
C TYR A 206 -14.43 -3.68 -4.02
N ILE A 207 -14.37 -4.47 -5.10
CA ILE A 207 -15.48 -5.36 -5.48
C ILE A 207 -15.45 -6.60 -4.57
N LYS A 208 -16.53 -6.82 -3.83
CA LYS A 208 -16.72 -8.03 -3.01
C LYS A 208 -17.30 -9.20 -3.82
N ASN A 209 -18.34 -8.92 -4.60
CA ASN A 209 -18.97 -9.89 -5.46
C ASN A 209 -19.70 -9.20 -6.62
N ILE A 210 -20.05 -9.99 -7.63
CA ILE A 210 -20.81 -9.56 -8.81
C ILE A 210 -21.91 -10.57 -9.04
N ASP A 211 -23.14 -10.10 -9.00
CA ASP A 211 -24.31 -10.86 -9.41
C ASP A 211 -24.57 -10.59 -10.90
N VAL A 212 -24.03 -11.47 -11.75
CA VAL A 212 -24.13 -11.35 -13.20
C VAL A 212 -25.57 -11.57 -13.69
N ALA A 213 -26.40 -12.31 -12.94
CA ALA A 213 -27.79 -12.58 -13.30
C ALA A 213 -28.66 -11.34 -13.08
N ASN A 214 -28.41 -10.61 -12.01
CA ASN A 214 -29.17 -9.42 -11.64
C ASN A 214 -28.46 -8.09 -12.01
N ASP A 215 -27.31 -8.16 -12.69
CA ASP A 215 -26.54 -6.99 -13.12
C ASP A 215 -26.12 -6.07 -11.95
N LEU A 216 -25.74 -6.66 -10.82
CA LEU A 216 -25.37 -5.95 -9.59
C LEU A 216 -23.92 -6.21 -9.18
N ILE A 217 -23.27 -5.16 -8.72
CA ILE A 217 -21.94 -5.20 -8.08
C ILE A 217 -22.12 -4.86 -6.61
N THR A 218 -21.61 -5.69 -5.72
CA THR A 218 -21.48 -5.35 -4.30
C THR A 218 -20.04 -4.94 -4.04
N LEU A 219 -19.86 -3.70 -3.60
CA LEU A 219 -18.59 -3.14 -3.18
C LEU A 219 -18.40 -3.32 -1.67
N GLU A 220 -17.20 -2.98 -1.17
CA GLU A 220 -16.97 -2.86 0.26
C GLU A 220 -18.01 -1.94 0.92
N LYS A 221 -18.19 -2.08 2.25
CA LYS A 221 -19.25 -1.41 3.02
C LYS A 221 -20.67 -1.72 2.54
N ASN A 222 -20.86 -2.84 1.79
CA ASN A 222 -22.13 -3.31 1.25
C ASN A 222 -22.83 -2.29 0.31
N ILE A 223 -22.04 -1.48 -0.38
CA ILE A 223 -22.56 -0.56 -1.40
C ILE A 223 -22.91 -1.36 -2.63
N MET A 224 -24.13 -1.16 -3.15
CA MET A 224 -24.61 -1.83 -4.38
C MET A 224 -24.62 -0.86 -5.55
N VAL A 225 -24.12 -1.31 -6.71
CA VAL A 225 -24.02 -0.54 -7.94
C VAL A 225 -24.52 -1.39 -9.12
N ASP A 226 -25.36 -0.81 -9.96
CA ASP A 226 -25.91 -1.49 -11.13
C ASP A 226 -24.90 -1.55 -12.29
N ILE A 227 -24.89 -2.67 -13.01
CA ILE A 227 -24.15 -2.80 -14.26
C ILE A 227 -25.10 -2.42 -15.42
N GLY A 228 -24.73 -1.38 -16.16
CA GLY A 228 -25.50 -0.97 -17.31
C GLY A 228 -25.42 -2.00 -18.45
N VAL A 229 -26.56 -2.31 -19.10
CA VAL A 229 -26.67 -3.34 -20.17
C VAL A 229 -25.57 -3.17 -21.24
N ARG A 230 -25.32 -1.94 -21.69
CA ARG A 230 -24.29 -1.65 -22.71
C ARG A 230 -22.86 -1.79 -22.22
N PHE A 231 -22.64 -1.80 -20.90
CA PHE A 231 -21.33 -1.88 -20.26
C PHE A 231 -21.00 -3.30 -19.81
N LYS A 232 -21.99 -4.17 -19.61
CA LYS A 232 -21.85 -5.51 -19.03
C LYS A 232 -20.74 -6.32 -19.68
N LYS A 233 -20.76 -6.45 -21.00
CA LYS A 233 -19.73 -7.24 -21.72
C LYS A 233 -18.32 -6.72 -21.45
N LYS A 234 -18.09 -5.43 -21.69
CA LYS A 234 -16.78 -4.80 -21.48
C LYS A 234 -16.34 -4.82 -20.01
N PHE A 235 -17.28 -4.65 -19.08
CA PHE A 235 -17.03 -4.72 -17.65
C PHE A 235 -16.54 -6.11 -17.23
N ILE A 236 -17.24 -7.17 -17.64
CA ILE A 236 -16.84 -8.55 -17.30
C ILE A 236 -15.50 -8.91 -17.96
N GLU A 237 -15.25 -8.50 -19.21
CA GLU A 237 -13.96 -8.71 -19.88
C GLU A 237 -12.81 -8.00 -19.15
N ALA A 238 -13.04 -6.79 -18.63
CA ALA A 238 -12.03 -6.02 -17.90
C ALA A 238 -11.67 -6.63 -16.53
N LEU A 239 -12.53 -7.45 -15.96
CA LEU A 239 -12.25 -8.07 -14.66
C LEU A 239 -11.19 -9.18 -14.72
N GLN A 240 -10.99 -9.81 -15.88
CA GLN A 240 -10.00 -10.90 -16.09
C GLN A 240 -9.92 -11.85 -14.88
N TRP A 241 -10.96 -12.66 -14.70
CA TRP A 241 -10.95 -13.77 -13.73
C TRP A 241 -10.24 -14.98 -14.34
#